data_c1f275806eb386da2867ec813746dfbc
#
_entry.id   c1f275806eb386da2867ec813746dfbc
#
_cell.length_a   1.000
_cell.length_b   1.000
_cell.length_c   1.000
_cell.angle_alpha   90.00
_cell.angle_beta   90.00
_cell.angle_gamma   90.00
#
_symmetry.space_group_name_H-M   'P 1'
#
loop_
_entity.id
_entity.type
_entity.pdbx_description
1 polymer ?
#
loop_
_entity_poly.entity_id
_entity_poly.type
_entity_poly.pdbx_seq_one_letter_code
_entity_poly.pdbx_strand_id
1 'polypeptide(L)'
;MTGEHTVRPIPIEPLVHVTDAIMKDPLDSCSVDLNRKELEKTLLNAMDHYQGIGLSANQIGIKERVFMMYSDIKKKETIICFDPFITKYGEETIIMDEGCLTWPGLWLKVERPEFFRCNYYDVDGELVQVEMHGLEARIFQHEYDHMEGTNFTKRVSPLKLNMAKRRAAKMRKKSLLSIEEK
;
A
#
# COMPACT_ATOMS: atom_id res chain seq x y z
N MET A 1 -26.92 -0.75 -35.95
CA MET A 1 -27.16 -1.02 -34.54
C MET A 1 -25.81 -1.05 -33.87
N THR A 2 -25.40 0.09 -33.30
CA THR A 2 -24.15 0.22 -32.55
C THR A 2 -24.44 -0.25 -31.11
N GLY A 3 -24.00 -1.47 -30.80
CA GLY A 3 -24.08 -1.98 -29.45
C GLY A 3 -23.18 -1.16 -28.54
N GLU A 4 -23.76 -0.31 -27.71
CA GLU A 4 -23.05 0.28 -26.57
C GLU A 4 -22.60 -0.85 -25.66
N HIS A 5 -21.30 -1.18 -25.70
CA HIS A 5 -20.69 -1.99 -24.67
C HIS A 5 -20.70 -1.16 -23.37
N THR A 6 -21.75 -1.31 -22.57
CA THR A 6 -21.75 -0.83 -21.19
C THR A 6 -20.69 -1.62 -20.44
N VAL A 7 -19.50 -1.03 -20.30
CA VAL A 7 -18.45 -1.54 -19.43
C VAL A 7 -19.03 -1.52 -18.02
N ARG A 8 -19.31 -2.70 -17.44
CA ARG A 8 -19.73 -2.79 -16.06
C ARG A 8 -18.55 -2.29 -15.21
N PRO A 9 -18.79 -1.35 -14.27
CA PRO A 9 -17.72 -0.93 -13.37
C PRO A 9 -17.20 -2.15 -12.61
N ILE A 10 -15.88 -2.27 -12.51
CA ILE A 10 -15.24 -3.32 -11.70
C ILE A 10 -15.65 -3.06 -10.24
N PRO A 11 -16.19 -4.04 -9.51
CA PRO A 11 -16.52 -3.89 -8.10
C PRO A 11 -15.28 -3.42 -7.32
N ILE A 12 -15.48 -2.48 -6.39
CA ILE A 12 -14.39 -2.04 -5.50
C ILE A 12 -14.45 -2.89 -4.25
N GLU A 13 -13.39 -3.65 -4.04
CA GLU A 13 -13.26 -4.48 -2.85
C GLU A 13 -13.04 -3.60 -1.60
N PRO A 14 -13.73 -3.88 -0.50
CA PRO A 14 -13.56 -3.10 0.72
C PRO A 14 -12.19 -3.36 1.35
N LEU A 15 -11.65 -2.33 2.01
CA LEU A 15 -10.44 -2.50 2.82
C LEU A 15 -10.72 -3.43 4.00
N VAL A 16 -9.87 -4.43 4.19
CA VAL A 16 -9.94 -5.34 5.33
C VAL A 16 -9.56 -4.61 6.63
N HIS A 17 -10.06 -5.12 7.74
CA HIS A 17 -9.71 -4.55 9.03
C HIS A 17 -8.27 -4.92 9.42
N VAL A 18 -7.57 -4.02 10.12
CA VAL A 18 -6.16 -4.22 10.55
C VAL A 18 -5.93 -5.44 11.45
N THR A 19 -6.98 -5.99 12.03
CA THR A 19 -6.93 -7.22 12.86
C THR A 19 -7.15 -8.50 12.07
N ASP A 20 -7.48 -8.40 10.79
CA ASP A 20 -7.65 -9.55 9.92
C ASP A 20 -6.36 -10.39 9.86
N ALA A 21 -6.52 -11.71 9.74
CA ALA A 21 -5.40 -12.64 9.69
C ALA A 21 -4.51 -12.38 8.46
N ILE A 22 -5.12 -12.04 7.31
CA ILE A 22 -4.41 -11.74 6.06
C ILE A 22 -3.41 -10.57 6.17
N MET A 23 -3.58 -9.70 7.19
CA MET A 23 -2.71 -8.57 7.44
C MET A 23 -1.56 -8.87 8.43
N LYS A 24 -1.51 -10.08 8.97
CA LYS A 24 -0.59 -10.42 10.08
C LYS A 24 0.45 -11.47 9.71
N ASP A 25 0.16 -12.26 8.70
CA ASP A 25 1.03 -13.33 8.25
C ASP A 25 1.76 -12.93 6.96
N PRO A 26 3.02 -13.30 6.79
CA PRO A 26 3.71 -13.15 5.52
C PRO A 26 2.93 -13.85 4.40
N LEU A 27 2.91 -13.24 3.22
CA LEU A 27 2.28 -13.83 2.06
C LEU A 27 3.26 -14.74 1.31
N ASP A 28 2.76 -15.89 0.90
CA ASP A 28 3.47 -16.78 -0.02
C ASP A 28 3.58 -16.15 -1.41
N SER A 29 4.44 -16.71 -2.26
CA SER A 29 4.54 -16.30 -3.67
C SER A 29 3.20 -16.40 -4.39
N CYS A 30 3.06 -15.60 -5.43
CA CYS A 30 1.85 -15.54 -6.24
C CYS A 30 1.43 -16.91 -6.79
N SER A 31 0.12 -17.11 -6.88
CA SER A 31 -0.45 -18.33 -7.48
C SER A 31 -0.03 -18.46 -8.94
N VAL A 32 0.26 -19.68 -9.36
CA VAL A 32 0.77 -19.98 -10.73
C VAL A 32 -0.23 -19.60 -11.82
N ASP A 33 -1.52 -19.71 -11.53
CA ASP A 33 -2.65 -19.42 -12.43
C ASP A 33 -3.23 -18.01 -12.26
N LEU A 34 -2.52 -17.13 -11.53
CA LEU A 34 -2.94 -15.76 -11.26
C LEU A 34 -3.12 -14.95 -12.56
N ASN A 35 -4.32 -14.41 -12.76
CA ASN A 35 -4.56 -13.46 -13.84
C ASN A 35 -4.01 -12.08 -13.49
N ARG A 36 -2.73 -11.84 -13.83
CA ARG A 36 -1.99 -10.61 -13.49
C ARG A 36 -2.67 -9.35 -14.00
N LYS A 37 -3.18 -9.36 -15.23
CA LYS A 37 -3.83 -8.19 -15.86
C LYS A 37 -5.18 -7.84 -15.22
N GLU A 38 -5.90 -8.83 -14.72
CA GLU A 38 -7.14 -8.61 -13.98
C GLU A 38 -6.86 -8.04 -12.57
N LEU A 39 -5.85 -8.61 -11.90
CA LEU A 39 -5.44 -8.11 -10.58
C LEU A 39 -4.88 -6.68 -10.66
N GLU A 40 -4.11 -6.35 -11.70
CA GLU A 40 -3.63 -4.99 -11.94
C GLU A 40 -4.80 -4.00 -12.02
N LYS A 41 -5.83 -4.29 -12.82
CA LYS A 41 -7.02 -3.45 -12.94
C LYS A 41 -7.77 -3.32 -11.61
N THR A 42 -7.87 -4.41 -10.86
CA THR A 42 -8.53 -4.42 -9.55
C THR A 42 -7.79 -3.53 -8.55
N LEU A 43 -6.46 -3.66 -8.47
CA LEU A 43 -5.64 -2.84 -7.58
C LEU A 43 -5.64 -1.37 -7.98
N LEU A 44 -5.56 -1.06 -9.29
CA LEU A 44 -5.61 0.31 -9.79
C LEU A 44 -6.93 0.99 -9.41
N ASN A 45 -8.06 0.33 -9.66
CA ASN A 45 -9.37 0.86 -9.31
C ASN A 45 -9.55 1.07 -7.80
N ALA A 46 -9.08 0.13 -6.99
CA ALA A 46 -9.14 0.25 -5.54
C ALA A 46 -8.22 1.37 -5.04
N MET A 47 -6.98 1.47 -5.54
CA MET A 47 -6.03 2.51 -5.17
C MET A 47 -6.58 3.90 -5.51
N ASP A 48 -7.15 4.09 -6.70
CA ASP A 48 -7.77 5.35 -7.12
C ASP A 48 -9.01 5.69 -6.27
N HIS A 49 -9.87 4.70 -5.99
CA HIS A 49 -11.06 4.91 -5.17
C HIS A 49 -10.71 5.39 -3.76
N TYR A 50 -9.72 4.75 -3.13
CA TYR A 50 -9.27 5.10 -1.78
C TYR A 50 -8.28 6.26 -1.76
N GLN A 51 -7.93 6.82 -2.93
CA GLN A 51 -6.96 7.90 -3.08
C GLN A 51 -5.60 7.56 -2.44
N GLY A 52 -5.19 6.29 -2.59
CA GLY A 52 -3.89 5.80 -2.12
C GLY A 52 -2.77 6.17 -3.08
N ILE A 53 -1.54 6.19 -2.56
CA ILE A 53 -0.31 6.30 -3.37
C ILE A 53 0.39 4.95 -3.52
N GLY A 54 -0.07 3.96 -2.77
CA GLY A 54 0.24 2.54 -2.83
C GLY A 54 -0.91 1.74 -2.24
N LEU A 55 -1.04 0.49 -2.66
CA LEU A 55 -2.05 -0.45 -2.16
C LEU A 55 -1.58 -1.88 -2.38
N SER A 56 -1.53 -2.66 -1.33
CA SER A 56 -1.22 -4.08 -1.37
C SER A 56 -2.48 -4.94 -1.50
N ALA A 57 -2.37 -6.08 -2.18
CA ALA A 57 -3.50 -6.97 -2.47
C ALA A 57 -4.20 -7.47 -1.19
N ASN A 58 -3.43 -7.76 -0.13
CA ASN A 58 -4.00 -8.20 1.14
C ASN A 58 -4.82 -7.12 1.86
N GLN A 59 -4.62 -5.83 1.57
CA GLN A 59 -5.46 -4.76 2.12
C GLN A 59 -6.90 -4.79 1.57
N ILE A 60 -7.13 -5.43 0.43
CA ILE A 60 -8.45 -5.65 -0.16
C ILE A 60 -8.86 -7.14 -0.14
N GLY A 61 -8.26 -7.92 0.75
CA GLY A 61 -8.65 -9.32 0.99
C GLY A 61 -8.11 -10.34 -0.01
N ILE A 62 -7.23 -9.95 -0.93
CA ILE A 62 -6.63 -10.85 -1.93
C ILE A 62 -5.32 -11.38 -1.38
N LYS A 63 -5.23 -12.70 -1.20
CA LYS A 63 -4.06 -13.38 -0.62
C LYS A 63 -2.99 -13.68 -1.68
N GLU A 64 -2.49 -12.62 -2.31
CA GLU A 64 -1.42 -12.70 -3.32
C GLU A 64 -0.29 -11.73 -2.93
N ARG A 65 0.96 -12.14 -3.17
CA ARG A 65 2.14 -11.31 -2.86
C ARG A 65 2.35 -10.25 -3.93
N VAL A 66 1.46 -9.27 -3.96
CA VAL A 66 1.39 -8.21 -4.97
C VAL A 66 1.02 -6.89 -4.33
N PHE A 67 1.61 -5.82 -4.79
CA PHE A 67 1.12 -4.47 -4.53
C PHE A 67 1.28 -3.58 -5.77
N MET A 68 0.51 -2.50 -5.79
CA MET A 68 0.62 -1.42 -6.76
C MET A 68 1.04 -0.13 -6.07
N MET A 69 1.80 0.71 -6.74
CA MET A 69 2.20 2.01 -6.24
C MET A 69 2.42 3.01 -7.36
N TYR A 70 2.39 4.31 -7.04
CA TYR A 70 2.90 5.32 -7.95
C TYR A 70 4.42 5.30 -7.98
N SER A 71 5.00 5.20 -9.19
CA SER A 71 6.42 5.46 -9.47
C SER A 71 6.69 6.94 -9.68
N ASP A 72 5.73 7.68 -10.25
CA ASP A 72 5.73 9.14 -10.32
C ASP A 72 4.33 9.69 -9.99
N ILE A 73 4.18 10.25 -8.78
CA ILE A 73 2.90 10.81 -8.32
C ILE A 73 2.44 11.98 -9.19
N LYS A 74 3.37 12.80 -9.68
CA LYS A 74 3.03 13.99 -10.47
C LYS A 74 2.49 13.61 -11.84
N LYS A 75 3.06 12.57 -12.46
CA LYS A 75 2.62 12.05 -13.75
C LYS A 75 1.52 11.00 -13.62
N LYS A 76 1.21 10.56 -12.40
CA LYS A 76 0.32 9.43 -12.12
C LYS A 76 0.75 8.13 -12.82
N GLU A 77 2.06 7.95 -12.95
CA GLU A 77 2.61 6.69 -13.44
C GLU A 77 2.59 5.66 -12.30
N THR A 78 2.10 4.47 -12.57
CA THR A 78 2.00 3.37 -11.60
C THR A 78 2.87 2.20 -12.01
N ILE A 79 3.34 1.45 -11.03
CA ILE A 79 3.95 0.14 -11.22
C ILE A 79 3.21 -0.87 -10.35
N ILE A 80 3.15 -2.11 -10.84
CA ILE A 80 2.67 -3.26 -10.07
C ILE A 80 3.82 -4.22 -9.85
N CYS A 81 3.98 -4.67 -8.61
CA CYS A 81 5.09 -5.53 -8.19
C CYS A 81 4.56 -6.88 -7.75
N PHE A 82 4.76 -7.92 -8.57
CA PHE A 82 4.48 -9.31 -8.22
C PHE A 82 5.71 -9.96 -7.61
N ASP A 83 5.54 -10.70 -6.53
CA ASP A 83 6.60 -11.37 -5.79
C ASP A 83 7.80 -10.47 -5.48
N PRO A 84 7.59 -9.26 -4.94
CA PRO A 84 8.66 -8.32 -4.68
C PRO A 84 9.63 -8.89 -3.64
N PHE A 85 10.92 -8.63 -3.85
CA PHE A 85 11.98 -9.04 -2.94
C PHE A 85 13.08 -7.97 -2.86
N ILE A 86 13.34 -7.46 -1.67
CA ILE A 86 14.43 -6.49 -1.43
C ILE A 86 15.75 -7.26 -1.28
N THR A 87 16.67 -6.99 -2.19
CA THR A 87 17.99 -7.69 -2.24
C THR A 87 19.05 -7.01 -1.39
N LYS A 88 18.95 -5.67 -1.24
CA LYS A 88 19.90 -4.88 -0.46
C LYS A 88 19.29 -3.58 0.01
N TYR A 89 19.45 -3.24 1.28
CA TYR A 89 19.14 -1.91 1.82
C TYR A 89 20.36 -1.00 1.79
N GLY A 90 20.12 0.30 1.58
CA GLY A 90 21.13 1.33 1.82
C GLY A 90 21.41 1.51 3.31
N GLU A 91 22.56 2.09 3.63
CA GLU A 91 22.96 2.35 5.02
C GLU A 91 22.34 3.64 5.58
N GLU A 92 22.14 4.62 4.71
CA GLU A 92 21.53 5.89 5.09
C GLU A 92 20.02 5.73 5.32
N THR A 93 19.54 6.37 6.37
CA THR A 93 18.12 6.36 6.71
C THR A 93 17.52 7.76 6.69
N ILE A 94 16.23 7.86 6.40
CA ILE A 94 15.48 9.11 6.42
C ILE A 94 14.15 8.93 7.16
N ILE A 95 13.75 9.95 7.91
CA ILE A 95 12.48 9.99 8.62
C ILE A 95 11.44 10.70 7.74
N MET A 96 10.34 10.03 7.43
CA MET A 96 9.20 10.59 6.73
C MET A 96 7.89 10.32 7.45
N ASP A 97 6.88 11.14 7.21
CA ASP A 97 5.52 10.86 7.68
C ASP A 97 4.89 9.76 6.82
N GLU A 98 4.34 8.73 7.47
CA GLU A 98 3.60 7.64 6.85
C GLU A 98 2.18 7.56 7.40
N GLY A 99 1.24 7.31 6.49
CA GLY A 99 -0.13 6.90 6.77
C GLY A 99 -0.46 5.63 6.01
N CYS A 100 -1.53 4.96 6.36
CA CYS A 100 -1.98 3.74 5.71
C CYS A 100 -3.49 3.77 5.54
N LEU A 101 -3.99 3.30 4.40
CA LEU A 101 -5.44 3.25 4.12
C LEU A 101 -6.19 2.40 5.15
N THR A 102 -5.58 1.30 5.63
CA THR A 102 -6.15 0.44 6.70
C THR A 102 -6.06 1.06 8.11
N TRP A 103 -5.38 2.20 8.25
CA TRP A 103 -5.26 2.96 9.50
C TRP A 103 -5.70 4.43 9.32
N PRO A 104 -6.98 4.69 9.01
CA PRO A 104 -7.43 6.02 8.62
C PRO A 104 -7.18 7.07 9.70
N GLY A 105 -6.51 8.16 9.28
CA GLY A 105 -6.18 9.29 10.13
C GLY A 105 -4.99 9.10 11.08
N LEU A 106 -4.33 7.93 11.06
CA LEU A 106 -3.10 7.69 11.81
C LEU A 106 -1.88 8.05 10.95
N TRP A 107 -1.07 9.00 11.43
CA TRP A 107 0.18 9.41 10.81
C TRP A 107 1.34 9.23 11.80
N LEU A 108 2.44 8.65 11.33
CA LEU A 108 3.63 8.36 12.12
C LEU A 108 4.89 8.82 11.39
N LYS A 109 5.84 9.36 12.13
CA LYS A 109 7.20 9.58 11.64
C LYS A 109 7.98 8.28 11.71
N VAL A 110 8.23 7.69 10.55
CA VAL A 110 8.91 6.39 10.43
C VAL A 110 10.28 6.58 9.82
N GLU A 111 11.28 5.96 10.42
CA GLU A 111 12.63 5.89 9.89
C GLU A 111 12.77 4.65 9.01
N ARG A 112 13.27 4.85 7.77
CA ARG A 112 13.57 3.77 6.83
C ARG A 112 14.82 4.07 6.03
N PRO A 113 15.48 3.04 5.46
CA PRO A 113 16.50 3.23 4.43
C PRO A 113 16.03 4.18 3.34
N GLU A 114 16.87 5.15 2.97
CA GLU A 114 16.56 6.13 1.93
C GLU A 114 16.48 5.48 0.56
N PHE A 115 17.30 4.44 0.32
CA PHE A 115 17.31 3.66 -0.91
C PHE A 115 17.44 2.17 -0.63
N PHE A 116 17.09 1.36 -1.61
CA PHE A 116 17.28 -0.09 -1.62
C PHE A 116 17.31 -0.61 -3.06
N ARG A 117 17.80 -1.83 -3.23
CA ARG A 117 17.70 -2.61 -4.47
C ARG A 117 16.67 -3.70 -4.30
N CYS A 118 15.84 -3.89 -5.31
CA CYS A 118 14.83 -4.94 -5.31
C CYS A 118 14.69 -5.60 -6.67
N ASN A 119 14.04 -6.75 -6.63
CA ASN A 119 13.56 -7.48 -7.78
C ASN A 119 12.05 -7.68 -7.62
N TYR A 120 11.31 -7.63 -8.71
CA TYR A 120 9.90 -8.02 -8.78
C TYR A 120 9.56 -8.43 -10.21
N TYR A 121 8.45 -9.10 -10.39
CA TYR A 121 7.92 -9.34 -11.73
C TYR A 121 6.87 -8.29 -12.05
N ASP A 122 6.84 -7.81 -13.28
CA ASP A 122 5.82 -6.90 -13.78
C ASP A 122 4.53 -7.64 -14.20
N VAL A 123 3.57 -6.92 -14.77
CA VAL A 123 2.29 -7.47 -15.22
C VAL A 123 2.44 -8.49 -16.36
N ASP A 124 3.47 -8.37 -17.19
CA ASP A 124 3.76 -9.31 -18.30
C ASP A 124 4.63 -10.49 -17.83
N GLY A 125 5.05 -10.50 -16.56
CA GLY A 125 5.86 -11.56 -15.96
C GLY A 125 7.36 -11.41 -16.18
N GLU A 126 7.80 -10.24 -16.64
CA GLU A 126 9.19 -9.92 -16.85
C GLU A 126 9.86 -9.51 -15.52
N LEU A 127 11.08 -10.02 -15.30
CA LEU A 127 11.86 -9.70 -14.10
C LEU A 127 12.41 -8.28 -14.18
N VAL A 128 12.00 -7.43 -13.25
CA VAL A 128 12.52 -6.08 -13.06
C VAL A 128 13.51 -6.07 -11.92
N GLN A 129 14.69 -5.50 -12.15
CA GLN A 129 15.73 -5.28 -11.14
C GLN A 129 16.04 -3.79 -11.08
N VAL A 130 15.80 -3.16 -9.95
CA VAL A 130 15.88 -1.70 -9.84
C VAL A 130 16.41 -1.26 -8.49
N GLU A 131 16.99 -0.06 -8.46
CA GLU A 131 17.31 0.69 -7.25
C GLU A 131 16.31 1.83 -7.11
N MET A 132 15.65 1.92 -5.96
CA MET A 132 14.64 2.94 -5.67
C MET A 132 15.13 3.88 -4.57
N HIS A 133 14.75 5.16 -4.65
CA HIS A 133 15.19 6.23 -3.76
C HIS A 133 14.03 7.07 -3.23
N GLY A 134 14.27 7.79 -2.15
CA GLY A 134 13.38 8.85 -1.65
C GLY A 134 11.94 8.40 -1.42
N LEU A 135 10.98 9.12 -2.03
CA LEU A 135 9.55 8.84 -1.83
C LEU A 135 9.10 7.52 -2.47
N GLU A 136 9.61 7.18 -3.65
CA GLU A 136 9.35 5.90 -4.30
C GLU A 136 9.81 4.73 -3.41
N ALA A 137 11.03 4.82 -2.88
CA ALA A 137 11.55 3.85 -1.93
C ALA A 137 10.70 3.77 -0.65
N ARG A 138 10.14 4.90 -0.20
CA ARG A 138 9.26 4.96 0.96
C ARG A 138 7.96 4.21 0.74
N ILE A 139 7.28 4.43 -0.39
CA ILE A 139 6.03 3.78 -0.74
C ILE A 139 6.25 2.27 -0.88
N PHE A 140 7.25 1.87 -1.66
CA PHE A 140 7.57 0.44 -1.84
C PHE A 140 7.79 -0.27 -0.50
N GLN A 141 8.63 0.28 0.39
CA GLN A 141 8.90 -0.34 1.69
C GLN A 141 7.66 -0.41 2.59
N HIS A 142 6.73 0.54 2.44
CA HIS A 142 5.45 0.51 3.15
C HIS A 142 4.58 -0.65 2.68
N GLU A 143 4.42 -0.80 1.36
CA GLU A 143 3.65 -1.89 0.77
C GLU A 143 4.33 -3.26 0.96
N TYR A 144 5.67 -3.28 0.92
CA TYR A 144 6.44 -4.48 1.20
C TYR A 144 6.22 -4.99 2.63
N ASP A 145 6.10 -4.10 3.62
CA ASP A 145 5.75 -4.49 4.99
C ASP A 145 4.43 -5.29 5.03
N HIS A 146 3.43 -4.91 4.24
CA HIS A 146 2.18 -5.66 4.15
C HIS A 146 2.37 -7.08 3.61
N MET A 147 3.32 -7.27 2.67
CA MET A 147 3.68 -8.60 2.17
C MET A 147 4.35 -9.47 3.24
N GLU A 148 5.07 -8.83 4.17
CA GLU A 148 5.75 -9.49 5.28
C GLU A 148 4.88 -9.64 6.55
N GLY A 149 3.55 -9.43 6.45
CA GLY A 149 2.63 -9.53 7.58
C GLY A 149 2.87 -8.49 8.68
N THR A 150 3.51 -7.40 8.34
CA THR A 150 3.77 -6.29 9.26
C THR A 150 3.22 -4.96 8.71
N ASN A 151 3.47 -3.86 9.40
CA ASN A 151 3.03 -2.54 8.94
C ASN A 151 3.80 -1.42 9.66
N PHE A 152 3.65 -0.19 9.18
CA PHE A 152 4.35 0.99 9.68
C PHE A 152 4.21 1.24 11.18
N THR A 153 3.15 0.75 11.85
CA THR A 153 2.99 0.93 13.32
C THR A 153 4.01 0.13 14.13
N LYS A 154 4.59 -0.91 13.52
CA LYS A 154 5.65 -1.72 14.12
C LYS A 154 7.05 -1.08 13.99
N ARG A 155 7.16 -0.03 13.18
CA ARG A 155 8.41 0.71 12.93
C ARG A 155 8.68 1.82 13.94
N VAL A 156 7.76 2.06 14.87
CA VAL A 156 7.90 3.09 15.91
C VAL A 156 7.76 2.51 17.31
N SER A 157 8.28 3.22 18.33
CA SER A 157 8.11 2.77 19.69
C SER A 157 6.64 2.77 20.13
N PRO A 158 6.23 1.90 21.07
CA PRO A 158 4.87 1.87 21.61
C PRO A 158 4.41 3.23 22.15
N LEU A 159 5.32 4.02 22.73
CA LEU A 159 5.02 5.36 23.22
C LEU A 159 4.63 6.30 22.09
N LYS A 160 5.43 6.37 21.00
CA LYS A 160 5.14 7.19 19.82
C LYS A 160 3.82 6.78 19.19
N LEU A 161 3.56 5.48 19.05
CA LEU A 161 2.31 4.95 18.52
C LEU A 161 1.10 5.37 19.36
N ASN A 162 1.16 5.22 20.69
CA ASN A 162 0.08 5.60 21.58
C ASN A 162 -0.21 7.11 21.54
N MET A 163 0.82 7.95 21.48
CA MET A 163 0.66 9.40 21.32
C MET A 163 -0.03 9.75 20.00
N ALA A 164 0.37 9.13 18.89
CA ALA A 164 -0.23 9.34 17.57
C ALA A 164 -1.70 8.88 17.55
N LYS A 165 -2.03 7.71 18.10
CA LYS A 165 -3.41 7.22 18.23
C LYS A 165 -4.32 8.18 19.01
N ARG A 166 -3.83 8.73 20.13
CA ARG A 166 -4.57 9.74 20.92
C ARG A 166 -4.81 11.01 20.11
N ARG A 167 -3.81 11.47 19.34
CA ARG A 167 -3.93 12.65 18.47
C ARG A 167 -4.97 12.40 17.37
N ALA A 168 -4.90 11.26 16.68
CA ALA A 168 -5.86 10.87 15.64
C ALA A 168 -7.29 10.81 16.17
N ALA A 169 -7.50 10.21 17.35
CA ALA A 169 -8.81 10.14 18.00
C ALA A 169 -9.37 11.54 18.34
N LYS A 170 -8.52 12.45 18.85
CA LYS A 170 -8.92 13.84 19.13
C LYS A 170 -9.32 14.59 17.88
N MET A 171 -8.57 14.43 16.77
CA MET A 171 -8.88 15.08 15.50
C MET A 171 -10.19 14.56 14.91
N ARG A 172 -10.42 13.23 14.95
CA ARG A 172 -11.69 12.62 14.49
C ARG A 172 -12.89 13.17 15.26
N LYS A 173 -12.78 13.26 16.60
CA LYS A 173 -13.86 13.82 17.44
C LYS A 173 -14.14 15.28 17.06
N LYS A 174 -13.10 16.10 16.83
CA LYS A 174 -13.26 17.50 16.42
C LYS A 174 -13.95 17.61 15.05
N SER A 175 -13.60 16.76 14.09
CA SER A 175 -14.21 16.76 12.76
C SER A 175 -15.71 16.38 12.81
N LEU A 176 -16.08 15.41 13.63
CA LEU A 176 -17.50 15.03 13.81
C LEU A 176 -18.33 16.18 14.40
N LEU A 177 -17.86 16.84 15.45
CA LEU A 177 -18.55 17.98 16.05
C LEU A 177 -18.76 19.14 15.06
N SER A 178 -17.78 19.41 14.19
CA SER A 178 -17.91 20.48 13.17
C SER A 178 -18.89 20.17 12.03
N ILE A 179 -19.32 18.91 11.89
CA ILE A 179 -20.37 18.51 10.92
C ILE A 179 -21.76 18.63 11.54
N GLU A 180 -21.90 18.37 12.84
CA GLU A 180 -23.17 18.48 13.58
C GLU A 180 -23.59 19.95 13.81
N GLU A 181 -22.66 20.91 13.72
CA GLU A 181 -22.91 22.36 13.89
C GLU A 181 -23.29 23.07 12.55
N LYS A 182 -23.38 22.35 11.44
CA LYS A 182 -23.78 22.87 10.10
C LYS A 182 -25.14 22.37 9.67
#